data_88b7fb44f39d509fc339611f4ca0a57a
#
_entry.id   88b7fb44f39d509fc339611f4ca0a57a
#
_cell.length_a   1.000
_cell.length_b   1.000
_cell.length_c   1.000
_cell.angle_alpha   90.00
_cell.angle_beta   90.00
_cell.angle_gamma   90.00
#
_symmetry.space_group_name_H-M   'P 1'
#
loop_
_entity.id
_entity.type
_entity.pdbx_description
1 polymer ?
#
loop_
_entity_poly.entity_id
_entity_poly.type
_entity_poly.pdbx_seq_one_letter_code
_entity_poly.pdbx_strand_id
1 'polypeptide(L)'
;MPTPSKYNSEYHDDWAWSLAIKGATNDEIAEAFGISVRTFIRWMKKFDSLRNAVDEGKNIADSRVEKSLYQRAVGYTITDTEKTIDMDKDGNPKPVRIKTMTKNVVPDTMAIMYWLNNRKRMYWSQRQEVALSTEENTEDVVIYLPANGRDEDGQ
;
A
#
# COMPACT_ATOMS: atom_id res chain seq x y z
N MET A 1 -40.87 -2.90 -9.09
CA MET A 1 -39.80 -3.08 -10.08
C MET A 1 -38.50 -2.58 -9.48
N PRO A 2 -37.38 -3.31 -9.57
CA PRO A 2 -36.10 -2.81 -9.05
C PRO A 2 -35.69 -1.59 -9.88
N THR A 3 -35.29 -0.53 -9.21
CA THR A 3 -34.76 0.69 -9.85
C THR A 3 -33.54 0.30 -10.71
N PRO A 4 -33.49 0.74 -11.99
CA PRO A 4 -32.37 0.42 -12.85
C PRO A 4 -31.05 0.89 -12.21
N SER A 5 -30.01 0.07 -12.32
CA SER A 5 -28.70 0.46 -11.86
C SER A 5 -28.23 1.70 -12.61
N LYS A 6 -27.78 2.73 -11.88
CA LYS A 6 -27.17 3.93 -12.47
C LYS A 6 -25.74 3.68 -13.00
N TYR A 7 -25.28 2.43 -12.97
CA TYR A 7 -23.97 2.04 -13.47
C TYR A 7 -23.92 2.15 -15.00
N ASN A 8 -22.86 2.78 -15.49
CA ASN A 8 -22.48 2.86 -16.91
C ASN A 8 -21.01 2.48 -17.02
N SER A 9 -20.68 1.42 -17.75
CA SER A 9 -19.33 0.91 -17.89
C SER A 9 -18.38 1.92 -18.56
N GLU A 10 -18.83 2.59 -19.63
CA GLU A 10 -18.00 3.56 -20.36
C GLU A 10 -17.50 4.73 -19.52
N TYR A 11 -18.23 5.04 -18.45
CA TYR A 11 -17.91 6.16 -17.58
C TYR A 11 -17.28 5.71 -16.25
N HIS A 12 -17.89 4.72 -15.58
CA HIS A 12 -17.49 4.35 -14.22
C HIS A 12 -16.20 3.52 -14.21
N ASP A 13 -15.94 2.71 -15.25
CA ASP A 13 -14.75 1.86 -15.28
C ASP A 13 -13.49 2.70 -15.47
N ASP A 14 -13.49 3.63 -16.42
CA ASP A 14 -12.36 4.53 -16.66
C ASP A 14 -12.12 5.46 -15.46
N TRP A 15 -13.20 5.96 -14.85
CA TRP A 15 -13.07 6.81 -13.68
C TRP A 15 -12.58 6.04 -12.45
N ALA A 16 -13.10 4.82 -12.22
CA ALA A 16 -12.62 3.95 -11.15
C ALA A 16 -11.14 3.60 -11.32
N TRP A 17 -10.72 3.23 -12.53
CA TRP A 17 -9.32 2.98 -12.86
C TRP A 17 -8.44 4.21 -12.58
N SER A 18 -8.86 5.39 -13.04
CA SER A 18 -8.14 6.66 -12.83
C SER A 18 -7.97 7.04 -11.35
N LEU A 19 -8.96 6.72 -10.51
CA LEU A 19 -8.87 6.93 -9.06
C LEU A 19 -7.98 5.87 -8.41
N ALA A 20 -8.17 4.61 -8.77
CA ALA A 20 -7.41 3.48 -8.24
C ALA A 20 -5.90 3.60 -8.51
N ILE A 21 -5.48 4.05 -9.72
CA ILE A 21 -4.06 4.27 -10.07
C ILE A 21 -3.40 5.39 -9.22
N LYS A 22 -4.20 6.26 -8.61
CA LYS A 22 -3.76 7.29 -7.68
C LYS A 22 -3.74 6.81 -6.23
N GLY A 23 -4.11 5.55 -6.00
CA GLY A 23 -4.15 4.91 -4.68
C GLY A 23 -5.46 5.08 -3.93
N ALA A 24 -6.54 5.49 -4.60
CA ALA A 24 -7.83 5.65 -3.95
C ALA A 24 -8.37 4.32 -3.39
N THR A 25 -8.93 4.39 -2.19
CA THR A 25 -9.64 3.30 -1.53
C THR A 25 -11.02 3.07 -2.16
N ASN A 26 -11.65 1.94 -1.84
CA ASN A 26 -13.02 1.68 -2.30
C ASN A 26 -14.02 2.72 -1.77
N ASP A 27 -13.75 3.26 -0.57
CA ASP A 27 -14.61 4.26 0.06
C ASP A 27 -14.52 5.59 -0.69
N GLU A 28 -13.32 6.03 -1.04
CA GLU A 28 -13.08 7.24 -1.82
C GLU A 28 -13.63 7.13 -3.25
N ILE A 29 -13.53 5.96 -3.88
CA ILE A 29 -14.11 5.73 -5.21
C ILE A 29 -15.64 5.77 -5.13
N ALA A 30 -16.25 5.16 -4.09
CA ALA A 30 -17.69 5.19 -3.89
C ALA A 30 -18.19 6.61 -3.63
N GLU A 31 -17.45 7.40 -2.84
CA GLU A 31 -17.74 8.82 -2.57
C GLU A 31 -17.68 9.64 -3.85
N ALA A 32 -16.63 9.46 -4.67
CA ALA A 32 -16.51 10.11 -5.97
C ALA A 32 -17.68 9.81 -6.90
N PHE A 33 -18.22 8.58 -6.85
CA PHE A 33 -19.41 8.17 -7.62
C PHE A 33 -20.73 8.65 -7.02
N GLY A 34 -20.72 9.24 -5.82
CA GLY A 34 -21.93 9.65 -5.11
C GLY A 34 -22.81 8.48 -4.68
N ILE A 35 -22.22 7.33 -4.39
CA ILE A 35 -22.91 6.10 -3.97
C ILE A 35 -22.34 5.59 -2.64
N SER A 36 -23.10 4.72 -1.96
CA SER A 36 -22.58 4.05 -0.77
C SER A 36 -21.53 3.00 -1.15
N VAL A 37 -20.55 2.76 -0.27
CA VAL A 37 -19.52 1.71 -0.40
C VAL A 37 -20.17 0.34 -0.62
N ARG A 38 -21.26 0.05 0.08
CA ARG A 38 -22.03 -1.19 -0.13
C ARG A 38 -22.56 -1.34 -1.56
N THR A 39 -22.98 -0.24 -2.18
CA THR A 39 -23.45 -0.23 -3.58
C THR A 39 -22.26 -0.45 -4.52
N PHE A 40 -21.14 0.20 -4.27
CA PHE A 40 -19.92 0.04 -5.04
C PHE A 40 -19.41 -1.41 -5.02
N ILE A 41 -19.31 -2.01 -3.83
CA ILE A 41 -18.91 -3.43 -3.68
C ILE A 41 -19.88 -4.35 -4.42
N ARG A 42 -21.20 -4.08 -4.37
CA ARG A 42 -22.19 -4.85 -5.14
C ARG A 42 -22.00 -4.68 -6.63
N TRP A 43 -21.62 -3.50 -7.11
CA TRP A 43 -21.30 -3.27 -8.52
C TRP A 43 -20.07 -4.05 -8.96
N MET A 44 -18.98 -4.01 -8.19
CA MET A 44 -17.77 -4.82 -8.48
C MET A 44 -18.05 -6.33 -8.51
N LYS A 45 -18.99 -6.82 -7.69
CA LYS A 45 -19.41 -8.23 -7.73
C LYS A 45 -20.26 -8.56 -8.95
N LYS A 46 -21.00 -7.60 -9.49
CA LYS A 46 -21.94 -7.79 -10.60
C LYS A 46 -21.31 -7.50 -11.97
N PHE A 47 -20.37 -6.55 -12.02
CA PHE A 47 -19.76 -6.05 -13.24
C PHE A 47 -18.25 -6.33 -13.21
N ASP A 48 -17.83 -7.35 -13.96
CA ASP A 48 -16.44 -7.78 -14.02
C ASP A 48 -15.53 -6.70 -14.62
N SER A 49 -16.05 -5.88 -15.56
CA SER A 49 -15.32 -4.77 -16.16
C SER A 49 -14.89 -3.74 -15.12
N LEU A 50 -15.82 -3.34 -14.23
CA LEU A 50 -15.51 -2.40 -13.13
C LEU A 50 -14.49 -3.00 -12.15
N ARG A 51 -14.68 -4.28 -11.78
CA ARG A 51 -13.73 -4.95 -10.89
C ARG A 51 -12.33 -4.97 -11.49
N ASN A 52 -12.23 -5.38 -12.77
CA ASN A 52 -10.93 -5.44 -13.45
C ASN A 52 -10.27 -4.06 -13.54
N ALA A 53 -11.03 -3.00 -13.82
CA ALA A 53 -10.53 -1.64 -13.88
C ALA A 53 -9.97 -1.19 -12.51
N VAL A 54 -10.69 -1.47 -11.41
CA VAL A 54 -10.24 -1.15 -10.05
C VAL A 54 -9.00 -1.96 -9.68
N ASP A 55 -9.00 -3.26 -9.94
CA ASP A 55 -7.90 -4.16 -9.59
C ASP A 55 -6.63 -3.82 -10.39
N GLU A 56 -6.75 -3.53 -11.68
CA GLU A 56 -5.64 -3.07 -12.51
C GLU A 56 -5.06 -1.73 -12.00
N GLY A 57 -5.92 -0.77 -11.72
CA GLY A 57 -5.50 0.52 -11.18
C GLY A 57 -4.76 0.39 -9.84
N LYS A 58 -5.25 -0.45 -8.93
CA LYS A 58 -4.59 -0.75 -7.64
C LYS A 58 -3.25 -1.44 -7.84
N ASN A 59 -3.18 -2.44 -8.72
CA ASN A 59 -1.92 -3.13 -9.01
C ASN A 59 -0.84 -2.18 -9.54
N ILE A 60 -1.23 -1.18 -10.35
CA ILE A 60 -0.31 -0.14 -10.83
C ILE A 60 0.15 0.76 -9.67
N ALA A 61 -0.76 1.15 -8.78
CA ALA A 61 -0.43 1.94 -7.60
C ALA A 61 0.53 1.18 -6.68
N ASP A 62 0.22 -0.07 -6.36
CA ASP A 62 1.01 -0.95 -5.51
C ASP A 62 2.42 -1.19 -6.09
N SER A 63 2.53 -1.40 -7.42
CA SER A 63 3.82 -1.59 -8.08
C SER A 63 4.75 -0.36 -7.96
N ARG A 64 4.20 0.85 -7.84
CA ARG A 64 4.98 2.07 -7.58
C ARG A 64 5.54 2.09 -6.16
N VAL A 65 4.73 1.66 -5.18
CA VAL A 65 5.15 1.53 -3.78
C VAL A 65 6.21 0.45 -3.65
N GLU A 66 6.00 -0.71 -4.28
CA GLU A 66 6.99 -1.79 -4.31
C GLU A 66 8.32 -1.35 -4.92
N LYS A 67 8.28 -0.60 -6.03
CA LYS A 67 9.49 -0.01 -6.63
C LYS A 67 10.20 0.93 -5.67
N SER A 68 9.47 1.78 -4.96
CA SER A 68 10.03 2.72 -3.98
C SER A 68 10.65 1.99 -2.80
N LEU A 69 9.99 0.94 -2.29
CA LEU A 69 10.53 0.07 -1.26
C LEU A 69 11.83 -0.60 -1.71
N TYR A 70 11.85 -1.16 -2.92
CA TYR A 70 13.04 -1.77 -3.50
C TYR A 70 14.19 -0.77 -3.62
N GLN A 71 13.94 0.43 -4.14
CA GLN A 71 14.94 1.48 -4.24
C GLN A 71 15.48 1.86 -2.85
N ARG A 72 14.61 1.95 -1.84
CA ARG A 72 15.02 2.23 -0.46
C ARG A 72 15.87 1.11 0.12
N ALA A 73 15.56 -0.14 -0.21
CA ALA A 73 16.31 -1.32 0.24
C ALA A 73 17.71 -1.40 -0.37
N VAL A 74 17.87 -1.09 -1.66
CA VAL A 74 19.18 -1.17 -2.33
C VAL A 74 19.99 0.13 -2.29
N GLY A 75 19.36 1.24 -1.89
CA GLY A 75 19.92 2.58 -1.98
C GLY A 75 19.79 3.18 -3.39
N TYR A 76 19.92 4.48 -3.48
CA TYR A 76 19.83 5.20 -4.75
C TYR A 76 20.54 6.55 -4.68
N THR A 77 20.76 7.14 -5.86
CA THR A 77 21.40 8.44 -5.97
C THR A 77 20.37 9.48 -6.39
N ILE A 78 20.34 10.61 -5.68
CA ILE A 78 19.55 11.78 -6.02
C ILE A 78 20.48 12.82 -6.64
N THR A 79 20.10 13.32 -7.79
CA THR A 79 20.75 14.49 -8.40
C THR A 79 19.80 15.66 -8.32
N ASP A 80 20.18 16.66 -7.54
CA ASP A 80 19.45 17.91 -7.41
C ASP A 80 20.13 18.97 -8.27
N THR A 81 19.32 19.70 -9.03
CA THR A 81 19.83 20.73 -9.95
C THR A 81 19.15 22.06 -9.63
N GLU A 82 19.92 22.96 -9.06
CA GLU A 82 19.51 24.32 -8.78
C GLU A 82 19.89 25.22 -9.97
N LYS A 83 18.90 25.91 -10.52
CA LYS A 83 19.10 26.92 -11.59
C LYS A 83 18.84 28.30 -11.03
N THR A 84 19.89 29.12 -10.95
CA THR A 84 19.75 30.49 -10.52
C THR A 84 19.88 31.42 -11.76
N ILE A 85 18.88 32.27 -11.94
CA ILE A 85 18.86 33.28 -12.98
C ILE A 85 19.07 34.64 -12.29
N ASP A 86 20.23 35.24 -12.49
CA ASP A 86 20.50 36.59 -12.03
C ASP A 86 20.09 37.59 -13.13
N MET A 87 19.54 38.73 -12.73
CA MET A 87 19.26 39.85 -13.64
C MET A 87 20.42 40.85 -13.59
N ASP A 88 20.73 41.48 -14.74
CA ASP A 88 21.63 42.61 -14.76
C ASP A 88 20.93 43.92 -14.31
N LYS A 89 21.67 45.03 -14.25
CA LYS A 89 21.12 46.32 -13.83
C LYS A 89 20.04 46.87 -14.79
N ASP A 90 19.99 46.36 -16.00
CA ASP A 90 19.08 46.76 -17.09
C ASP A 90 17.88 45.78 -17.18
N GLY A 91 17.79 44.78 -16.27
CA GLY A 91 16.68 43.81 -16.20
C GLY A 91 16.83 42.66 -17.20
N ASN A 92 17.98 42.46 -17.83
CA ASN A 92 18.21 41.34 -18.74
C ASN A 92 18.72 40.12 -17.98
N PRO A 93 18.29 38.87 -18.32
CA PRO A 93 18.78 37.67 -17.69
C PRO A 93 20.25 37.41 -18.00
N LYS A 94 21.06 37.27 -16.96
CA LYS A 94 22.46 36.81 -17.10
C LYS A 94 22.52 35.31 -17.41
N PRO A 95 23.69 34.80 -17.82
CA PRO A 95 23.87 33.37 -18.01
C PRO A 95 23.43 32.59 -16.81
N VAL A 96 22.60 31.53 -17.01
CA VAL A 96 22.05 30.69 -15.95
C VAL A 96 23.18 29.97 -15.21
N ARG A 97 23.29 30.21 -13.92
CA ARG A 97 24.17 29.42 -13.06
C ARG A 97 23.47 28.10 -12.71
N ILE A 98 24.06 27.01 -13.14
CA ILE A 98 23.54 25.64 -12.82
C ILE A 98 24.46 25.05 -11.76
N LYS A 99 23.89 24.70 -10.61
CA LYS A 99 24.58 23.95 -9.55
C LYS A 99 23.95 22.58 -9.47
N THR A 100 24.74 21.54 -9.76
CA THR A 100 24.31 20.16 -9.66
C THR A 100 24.91 19.56 -8.39
N MET A 101 24.07 19.02 -7.51
CA MET A 101 24.48 18.31 -6.32
C MET A 101 24.01 16.86 -6.40
N THR A 102 24.94 15.92 -6.20
CA THR A 102 24.63 14.49 -6.17
C THR A 102 24.70 14.00 -4.74
N LYS A 103 23.63 13.36 -4.25
CA LYS A 103 23.53 12.79 -2.92
C LYS A 103 23.22 11.30 -3.02
N ASN A 104 24.03 10.48 -2.37
CA ASN A 104 23.77 9.05 -2.24
C ASN A 104 22.87 8.80 -1.03
N VAL A 105 21.75 8.12 -1.24
CA VAL A 105 20.88 7.60 -0.19
C VAL A 105 21.30 6.17 0.06
N VAL A 106 21.85 5.92 1.25
CA VAL A 106 22.33 4.59 1.64
C VAL A 106 21.17 3.60 1.79
N PRO A 107 21.42 2.29 1.58
CA PRO A 107 20.44 1.24 1.82
C PRO A 107 19.85 1.30 3.23
N ASP A 108 18.57 0.98 3.34
CA ASP A 108 17.85 0.97 4.61
C ASP A 108 17.62 -0.47 5.06
N THR A 109 18.14 -0.81 6.26
CA THR A 109 18.08 -2.18 6.79
C THR A 109 16.65 -2.67 6.99
N MET A 110 15.74 -1.79 7.44
CA MET A 110 14.34 -2.18 7.64
C MET A 110 13.65 -2.49 6.31
N ALA A 111 13.90 -1.69 5.29
CA ALA A 111 13.38 -1.94 3.95
C ALA A 111 13.93 -3.26 3.36
N ILE A 112 15.22 -3.55 3.57
CA ILE A 112 15.85 -4.82 3.16
C ILE A 112 15.18 -5.99 3.87
N MET A 113 15.04 -5.93 5.20
CA MET A 113 14.42 -7.00 5.99
C MET A 113 12.97 -7.21 5.58
N TYR A 114 12.19 -6.13 5.40
CA TYR A 114 10.81 -6.23 4.96
C TYR A 114 10.70 -6.91 3.60
N TRP A 115 11.53 -6.51 2.63
CA TRP A 115 11.56 -7.10 1.30
C TRP A 115 11.92 -8.59 1.32
N LEU A 116 12.98 -8.97 2.04
CA LEU A 116 13.47 -10.35 2.11
C LEU A 116 12.49 -11.26 2.87
N ASN A 117 11.90 -10.80 3.97
CA ASN A 117 10.93 -11.56 4.74
C ASN A 117 9.67 -11.89 3.94
N ASN A 118 9.26 -11.00 3.02
CA ASN A 118 8.08 -11.24 2.18
C ASN A 118 8.40 -12.09 0.94
N ARG A 119 9.49 -11.79 0.23
CA ARG A 119 9.82 -12.48 -1.04
C ARG A 119 10.62 -13.77 -0.87
N LYS A 120 11.44 -13.86 0.17
CA LYS A 120 12.29 -15.03 0.45
C LYS A 120 12.06 -15.59 1.85
N ARG A 121 10.80 -15.70 2.23
CA ARG A 121 10.34 -16.11 3.56
C ARG A 121 10.98 -17.40 4.05
N MET A 122 11.23 -18.37 3.17
CA MET A 122 11.87 -19.64 3.52
C MET A 122 13.29 -19.47 4.08
N TYR A 123 14.00 -18.39 3.68
CA TYR A 123 15.39 -18.14 4.08
C TYR A 123 15.53 -17.00 5.10
N TRP A 124 14.55 -16.06 5.14
CA TRP A 124 14.66 -14.81 5.89
C TRP A 124 13.49 -14.60 6.85
N SER A 125 12.69 -15.66 7.13
CA SER A 125 11.61 -15.57 8.12
C SER A 125 12.16 -15.37 9.52
N GLN A 126 11.65 -14.36 10.24
CA GLN A 126 11.91 -14.16 11.68
C GLN A 126 11.05 -15.07 12.55
N ARG A 127 10.17 -15.90 11.97
CA ARG A 127 9.39 -16.87 12.75
C ARG A 127 10.31 -18.02 13.17
N GLN A 128 10.56 -18.12 14.46
CA GLN A 128 10.95 -19.39 15.04
C GLN A 128 9.73 -20.32 14.92
N GLU A 129 9.82 -21.33 14.07
CA GLU A 129 8.91 -22.47 14.15
C GLU A 129 9.26 -23.20 15.43
N VAL A 130 8.48 -22.97 16.49
CA VAL A 130 8.48 -23.87 17.65
C VAL A 130 7.83 -25.16 17.15
N ALA A 131 8.66 -26.12 16.73
CA ALA A 131 8.21 -27.48 16.53
C ALA A 131 7.83 -28.00 17.92
N LEU A 132 6.54 -28.02 18.23
CA LEU A 132 6.01 -28.84 19.31
C LEU A 132 6.21 -30.29 18.86
N SER A 133 7.34 -30.88 19.24
CA SER A 133 7.50 -32.33 19.20
C SER A 133 6.51 -32.89 20.22
N THR A 134 5.39 -33.38 19.74
CA THR A 134 4.55 -34.29 20.49
C THR A 134 5.32 -35.61 20.60
N GLU A 135 6.22 -35.70 21.56
CA GLU A 135 6.57 -37.01 22.08
C GLU A 135 5.29 -37.55 22.70
N GLU A 136 4.88 -38.76 22.32
CA GLU A 136 3.79 -39.51 22.87
C GLU A 136 4.05 -39.87 24.36
N ASN A 137 4.07 -38.88 25.21
CA ASN A 137 3.87 -39.06 26.65
C ASN A 137 2.68 -38.21 27.01
N THR A 138 1.56 -38.94 27.17
CA THR A 138 0.28 -38.49 27.68
C THR A 138 0.39 -37.99 29.11
N GLU A 139 0.95 -36.83 29.34
CA GLU A 139 0.66 -36.03 30.51
C GLU A 139 -0.21 -34.86 30.05
N ASP A 140 -1.44 -34.84 30.57
CA ASP A 140 -2.41 -33.79 30.27
C ASP A 140 -1.79 -32.44 30.59
N VAL A 141 -1.65 -31.60 29.58
CA VAL A 141 -1.20 -30.20 29.73
C VAL A 141 -2.36 -29.44 30.38
N VAL A 142 -2.30 -29.26 31.68
CA VAL A 142 -3.27 -28.44 32.41
C VAL A 142 -2.88 -26.98 32.24
N ILE A 143 -3.65 -26.25 31.43
CA ILE A 143 -3.49 -24.80 31.26
C ILE A 143 -4.26 -24.12 32.40
N TYR A 144 -3.55 -23.56 33.36
CA TYR A 144 -4.15 -22.70 34.39
C TYR A 144 -4.40 -21.31 33.76
N LEU A 145 -5.66 -21.01 33.50
CA LEU A 145 -6.05 -19.64 33.17
C LEU A 145 -6.16 -18.85 34.50
N PRO A 146 -5.55 -17.68 34.60
CA PRO A 146 -5.72 -16.85 35.78
C PRO A 146 -7.19 -16.45 35.90
N ALA A 147 -7.76 -16.63 37.10
CA ALA A 147 -9.11 -16.19 37.41
C ALA A 147 -9.23 -14.68 37.16
N ASN A 148 -10.12 -14.29 36.24
CA ASN A 148 -10.31 -12.90 35.86
C ASN A 148 -11.19 -12.08 36.82
N GLY A 149 -11.52 -12.63 38.00
CA GLY A 149 -12.22 -11.91 39.08
C GLY A 149 -13.63 -11.43 38.76
N ARG A 150 -14.29 -11.99 37.71
CA ARG A 150 -15.61 -11.54 37.27
C ARG A 150 -16.80 -12.40 37.72
N ASP A 151 -16.53 -13.47 38.44
CA ASP A 151 -17.56 -14.45 38.80
C ASP A 151 -18.03 -14.36 40.28
N GLU A 152 -17.77 -13.27 40.99
CA GLU A 152 -18.21 -13.06 42.36
C GLU A 152 -19.15 -11.85 42.54
N ASP A 153 -20.15 -11.67 41.67
CA ASP A 153 -21.32 -10.82 41.99
C ASP A 153 -22.56 -11.35 41.29
N GLY A 154 -23.13 -12.39 41.89
CA GLY A 154 -24.38 -13.03 41.42
C GLY A 154 -25.12 -13.72 42.53
N GLN A 155 -25.54 -12.93 43.54
CA GLN A 155 -26.71 -13.26 44.37
C GLN A 155 -27.66 -12.09 44.39
#